data_4ea6e66c2e64b53777671b7655821739
#
_entry.id   4ea6e66c2e64b53777671b7655821739
#
_cell.length_a   1.000
_cell.length_b   1.000
_cell.length_c   1.000
_cell.angle_alpha   90.00
_cell.angle_beta   90.00
_cell.angle_gamma   90.00
#
_symmetry.space_group_name_H-M   'P 1'
#
loop_
_entity.id
_entity.type
_entity.pdbx_description
1 polymer ?
#
loop_
_entity_poly.entity_id
_entity_poly.type
_entity_poly.pdbx_seq_one_letter_code
_entity_poly.pdbx_strand_id
1 'polypeptide(L)'
;MYRIQELRSQEEQKEAEQREAAQDLQSIKMSRALSAVSTKTDISVSAVETNSLDKKPFNFADMLKLNKLELNYFILGLVGTFVGGIAQPASALLITGMITAMTKQFGQFQSSGDRSHLASMYDDVELYGILYIAGAVVIGIFTYLQMYCFTYMQEKITTRLRTDNFKGLCRQNVGFFDEKENATGALTADLATNATKVSMLSGESQSAFFQGLFTLFAALVISFGFGSWLLSLVMLGLIPLLLFGEIARMKEMESAGLISDDLAIPGAHASEVLSNIRTVAALGIEKRSADLFDELLQEPLRKGRKEAQVNGLSLGFSSFIMMATNALIFWFGGKKVDDGTIGFEEMMRTLMAITMSVQTVSMASRFLSDAPKAFKAGSTIFAIRD
;
A
#
# COMPACT_ATOMS: atom_id res chain seq x y z
N MET A 1 -14.72 43.20 -66.06
CA MET A 1 -13.91 42.96 -64.87
C MET A 1 -14.64 42.14 -63.79
N TYR A 2 -15.88 42.44 -63.45
CA TYR A 2 -16.65 41.75 -62.42
C TYR A 2 -16.77 40.21 -62.62
N ARG A 3 -17.04 39.78 -63.86
CA ARG A 3 -17.24 38.35 -64.19
C ARG A 3 -15.99 37.49 -64.03
N ILE A 4 -14.78 38.06 -64.09
CA ILE A 4 -13.49 37.36 -63.91
C ILE A 4 -13.17 37.24 -62.43
N GLN A 5 -13.54 38.16 -61.56
CA GLN A 5 -13.42 38.08 -60.11
C GLN A 5 -14.37 37.04 -59.51
N GLU A 6 -15.59 36.95 -60.02
CA GLU A 6 -16.56 35.94 -59.57
C GLU A 6 -16.14 34.50 -59.91
N LEU A 7 -15.56 34.31 -61.10
CA LEU A 7 -15.00 33.02 -61.50
C LEU A 7 -13.76 32.60 -60.62
N ARG A 8 -12.89 33.54 -60.29
CA ARG A 8 -11.76 33.28 -59.40
C ARG A 8 -12.21 32.96 -57.97
N SER A 9 -13.21 33.66 -57.46
CA SER A 9 -13.72 33.34 -56.10
C SER A 9 -14.42 31.98 -56.04
N GLN A 10 -15.07 31.54 -57.11
CA GLN A 10 -15.67 30.20 -57.22
C GLN A 10 -14.60 29.09 -57.37
N GLU A 11 -13.50 29.37 -58.05
CA GLU A 11 -12.37 28.42 -58.14
C GLU A 11 -11.64 28.28 -56.79
N GLU A 12 -11.42 29.41 -56.10
CA GLU A 12 -10.81 29.39 -54.75
C GLU A 12 -11.69 28.66 -53.72
N GLN A 13 -13.02 28.83 -53.79
CA GLN A 13 -13.95 28.07 -52.93
C GLN A 13 -13.92 26.56 -53.23
N LYS A 14 -13.92 26.19 -54.50
CA LYS A 14 -13.80 24.75 -54.86
C LYS A 14 -12.48 24.13 -54.45
N GLU A 15 -11.38 24.86 -54.54
CA GLU A 15 -10.08 24.38 -54.06
C GLU A 15 -10.05 24.27 -52.54
N ALA A 16 -10.68 25.18 -51.79
CA ALA A 16 -10.80 25.09 -50.34
C ALA A 16 -11.65 23.87 -49.90
N GLU A 17 -12.81 23.65 -50.54
CA GLU A 17 -13.64 22.46 -50.28
C GLU A 17 -12.91 21.14 -50.62
N GLN A 18 -12.13 21.12 -51.71
CA GLN A 18 -11.33 19.95 -52.05
C GLN A 18 -10.20 19.70 -51.06
N ARG A 19 -9.60 20.74 -50.48
CA ARG A 19 -8.58 20.62 -49.41
C ARG A 19 -9.18 20.12 -48.10
N GLU A 20 -10.35 20.62 -47.72
CA GLU A 20 -11.09 20.13 -46.55
C GLU A 20 -11.49 18.64 -46.72
N ALA A 21 -12.07 18.29 -47.85
CA ALA A 21 -12.44 16.90 -48.15
C ALA A 21 -11.22 15.94 -48.16
N ALA A 22 -10.07 16.39 -48.65
CA ALA A 22 -8.82 15.62 -48.63
C ALA A 22 -8.28 15.48 -47.21
N GLN A 23 -8.41 16.50 -46.36
CA GLN A 23 -8.03 16.44 -44.95
C GLN A 23 -8.93 15.49 -44.14
N ASP A 24 -10.24 15.52 -44.40
CA ASP A 24 -11.19 14.59 -43.77
C ASP A 24 -10.96 13.14 -44.19
N LEU A 25 -10.67 12.91 -45.47
CA LEU A 25 -10.32 11.54 -45.94
C LEU A 25 -9.02 11.02 -45.30
N GLN A 26 -8.06 11.89 -45.06
CA GLN A 26 -6.81 11.58 -44.42
C GLN A 26 -6.99 11.29 -42.92
N SER A 27 -7.88 12.07 -42.25
CA SER A 27 -8.25 11.85 -40.85
C SER A 27 -8.97 10.51 -40.64
N ILE A 28 -9.90 10.15 -41.53
CA ILE A 28 -10.62 8.86 -41.53
C ILE A 28 -9.66 7.69 -41.80
N LYS A 29 -8.72 7.84 -42.71
CA LYS A 29 -7.69 6.81 -42.95
C LYS A 29 -6.75 6.62 -41.75
N MET A 30 -6.40 7.70 -41.07
CA MET A 30 -5.55 7.69 -39.92
C MET A 30 -6.27 7.11 -38.69
N SER A 31 -7.55 7.44 -38.47
CA SER A 31 -8.37 6.84 -37.42
C SER A 31 -8.60 5.35 -37.65
N ARG A 32 -8.79 4.91 -38.91
CA ARG A 32 -8.84 3.47 -39.25
C ARG A 32 -7.48 2.76 -39.06
N ALA A 33 -6.38 3.42 -39.35
CA ALA A 33 -5.04 2.87 -39.09
C ALA A 33 -4.78 2.77 -37.57
N LEU A 34 -5.19 3.77 -36.79
CA LEU A 34 -5.10 3.76 -35.33
C LEU A 34 -6.00 2.70 -34.69
N SER A 35 -7.23 2.52 -35.18
CA SER A 35 -8.10 1.43 -34.71
C SER A 35 -7.56 0.05 -35.09
N ALA A 36 -6.94 -0.09 -36.23
CA ALA A 36 -6.27 -1.34 -36.64
C ALA A 36 -4.99 -1.63 -35.83
N VAL A 37 -4.28 -0.60 -35.39
CA VAL A 37 -3.14 -0.70 -34.45
C VAL A 37 -3.66 -1.05 -33.06
N SER A 38 -4.75 -0.42 -32.58
CA SER A 38 -5.39 -0.77 -31.30
C SER A 38 -5.87 -2.23 -31.29
N THR A 39 -6.54 -2.67 -32.36
CA THR A 39 -6.99 -4.08 -32.47
C THR A 39 -5.81 -5.06 -32.58
N LYS A 40 -4.69 -4.67 -33.21
CA LYS A 40 -3.45 -5.47 -33.19
C LYS A 40 -2.78 -5.47 -31.82
N THR A 41 -2.86 -4.37 -31.07
CA THR A 41 -2.32 -4.27 -29.71
C THR A 41 -3.14 -5.11 -28.74
N ASP A 42 -4.48 -5.12 -28.88
CA ASP A 42 -5.36 -5.99 -28.08
C ASP A 42 -5.14 -7.48 -28.41
N ILE A 43 -4.89 -7.83 -29.67
CA ILE A 43 -4.53 -9.19 -30.08
C ILE A 43 -3.10 -9.55 -29.59
N SER A 44 -2.18 -8.58 -29.54
CA SER A 44 -0.83 -8.81 -29.00
C SER A 44 -0.80 -8.92 -27.48
N VAL A 45 -1.66 -8.16 -26.78
CA VAL A 45 -1.80 -8.27 -25.30
C VAL A 45 -2.44 -9.62 -24.92
N SER A 46 -3.41 -10.12 -25.69
CA SER A 46 -4.00 -11.45 -25.44
C SER A 46 -3.12 -12.60 -25.94
N ALA A 47 -2.21 -12.37 -26.91
CA ALA A 47 -1.24 -13.35 -27.40
C ALA A 47 0.08 -13.38 -26.61
N VAL A 48 0.36 -12.32 -25.84
CA VAL A 48 1.55 -12.20 -24.98
C VAL A 48 1.44 -13.05 -23.70
N GLU A 49 0.24 -13.52 -23.34
CA GLU A 49 0.10 -14.49 -22.25
C GLU A 49 0.61 -15.91 -22.55
N THR A 50 1.04 -16.21 -23.77
CA THR A 50 1.36 -17.59 -24.18
C THR A 50 2.84 -17.89 -24.50
N ASN A 51 3.73 -16.92 -24.45
CA ASN A 51 5.18 -17.16 -24.57
C ASN A 51 5.95 -16.68 -23.32
N SER A 52 5.38 -16.87 -22.14
CA SER A 52 6.13 -16.72 -20.91
C SER A 52 7.12 -17.88 -20.81
N LEU A 53 8.41 -17.55 -20.76
CA LEU A 53 9.43 -18.36 -20.08
C LEU A 53 8.74 -19.15 -18.97
N ASP A 54 9.03 -20.44 -18.85
CA ASP A 54 8.48 -21.33 -17.79
C ASP A 54 8.78 -20.68 -16.43
N LYS A 55 7.93 -19.71 -16.05
CA LYS A 55 8.11 -18.92 -14.82
C LYS A 55 7.78 -19.84 -13.67
N LYS A 56 8.80 -20.45 -13.10
CA LYS A 56 8.64 -21.17 -11.83
C LYS A 56 7.97 -20.24 -10.83
N PRO A 57 6.86 -20.65 -10.20
CA PRO A 57 6.20 -19.81 -9.22
C PRO A 57 7.16 -19.55 -8.05
N PHE A 58 7.52 -18.29 -7.84
CA PHE A 58 8.28 -17.89 -6.66
C PHE A 58 7.36 -17.98 -5.44
N ASN A 59 7.73 -18.81 -4.48
CA ASN A 59 6.91 -19.10 -3.31
C ASN A 59 7.51 -18.47 -2.04
N PHE A 60 6.70 -18.40 -0.99
CA PHE A 60 7.13 -17.95 0.35
C PHE A 60 8.33 -18.74 0.87
N ALA A 61 8.43 -20.04 0.55
CA ALA A 61 9.58 -20.87 0.91
C ALA A 61 10.88 -20.40 0.25
N ASP A 62 10.83 -19.87 -0.98
CA ASP A 62 12.00 -19.35 -1.68
C ASP A 62 12.45 -18.02 -1.10
N MET A 63 11.50 -17.18 -0.67
CA MET A 63 11.78 -15.98 0.09
C MET A 63 12.52 -16.31 1.41
N LEU A 64 12.07 -17.30 2.16
CA LEU A 64 12.75 -17.74 3.40
C LEU A 64 14.17 -18.28 3.13
N LYS A 65 14.41 -18.91 1.97
CA LYS A 65 15.76 -19.34 1.56
C LYS A 65 16.68 -18.15 1.29
N LEU A 66 16.16 -17.05 0.77
CA LEU A 66 16.94 -15.81 0.58
C LEU A 66 17.42 -15.24 1.90
N ASN A 67 16.62 -15.37 2.96
CA ASN A 67 16.94 -14.85 4.32
C ASN A 67 17.96 -15.73 5.07
N LYS A 68 18.23 -16.97 4.62
CA LYS A 68 19.14 -17.89 5.35
C LYS A 68 20.55 -17.35 5.57
N LEU A 69 21.06 -16.56 4.63
CA LEU A 69 22.43 -16.02 4.73
C LEU A 69 22.53 -14.90 5.78
N GLU A 70 21.44 -14.21 6.07
CA GLU A 70 21.34 -13.13 7.05
C GLU A 70 20.54 -13.53 8.31
N LEU A 71 20.51 -14.84 8.64
CA LEU A 71 19.69 -15.39 9.73
C LEU A 71 19.93 -14.69 11.08
N ASN A 72 21.17 -14.30 11.38
CA ASN A 72 21.51 -13.62 12.63
C ASN A 72 20.80 -12.26 12.74
N TYR A 73 20.79 -11.48 11.66
CA TYR A 73 20.07 -10.19 11.62
C TYR A 73 18.56 -10.39 11.67
N PHE A 74 18.07 -11.44 11.01
CA PHE A 74 16.65 -11.79 11.05
C PHE A 74 16.19 -12.13 12.48
N ILE A 75 16.93 -12.99 13.21
CA ILE A 75 16.60 -13.36 14.60
C ILE A 75 16.66 -12.13 15.51
N LEU A 76 17.72 -11.31 15.39
CA LEU A 76 17.87 -10.11 16.19
C LEU A 76 16.75 -9.09 15.91
N GLY A 77 16.39 -8.91 14.65
CA GLY A 77 15.25 -8.08 14.23
C GLY A 77 13.92 -8.64 14.75
N LEU A 78 13.76 -9.97 14.77
CA LEU A 78 12.55 -10.62 15.30
C LEU A 78 12.38 -10.39 16.82
N VAL A 79 13.48 -10.37 17.59
CA VAL A 79 13.44 -10.00 19.01
C VAL A 79 12.95 -8.55 19.17
N GLY A 80 13.47 -7.62 18.36
CA GLY A 80 12.99 -6.24 18.35
C GLY A 80 11.50 -6.14 18.00
N THR A 81 11.07 -6.90 17.00
CA THR A 81 9.68 -6.99 16.56
C THR A 81 8.76 -7.55 17.66
N PHE A 82 9.22 -8.55 18.40
CA PHE A 82 8.49 -9.14 19.52
C PHE A 82 8.26 -8.11 20.64
N VAL A 83 9.32 -7.42 21.06
CA VAL A 83 9.21 -6.36 22.08
C VAL A 83 8.33 -5.21 21.56
N GLY A 84 8.52 -4.75 20.33
CA GLY A 84 7.70 -3.72 19.72
C GLY A 84 6.23 -4.12 19.58
N GLY A 85 5.94 -5.38 19.29
CA GLY A 85 4.58 -5.92 19.21
C GLY A 85 3.86 -5.95 20.55
N ILE A 86 4.55 -6.32 21.64
CA ILE A 86 3.98 -6.32 23.00
C ILE A 86 3.83 -4.90 23.54
N ALA A 87 4.66 -3.98 23.10
CA ALA A 87 4.74 -2.62 23.62
C ALA A 87 3.41 -1.86 23.54
N GLN A 88 2.68 -1.99 22.44
CA GLN A 88 1.40 -1.29 22.23
C GLN A 88 0.33 -1.75 23.24
N PRO A 89 -0.01 -3.05 23.36
CA PRO A 89 -0.96 -3.52 24.38
C PRO A 89 -0.45 -3.33 25.81
N ALA A 90 0.87 -3.41 26.04
CA ALA A 90 1.44 -3.17 27.38
C ALA A 90 1.33 -1.70 27.81
N SER A 91 1.50 -0.75 26.88
CA SER A 91 1.32 0.66 27.17
C SER A 91 -0.14 0.98 27.57
N ALA A 92 -1.11 0.23 27.03
CA ALA A 92 -2.51 0.35 27.43
C ALA A 92 -2.74 0.03 28.91
N LEU A 93 -2.01 -0.93 29.48
CA LEU A 93 -2.08 -1.24 30.93
C LEU A 93 -1.61 -0.06 31.77
N LEU A 94 -0.49 0.57 31.39
CA LEU A 94 0.07 1.70 32.10
C LEU A 94 -0.84 2.92 32.04
N ILE A 95 -1.34 3.24 30.83
CA ILE A 95 -2.28 4.36 30.63
C ILE A 95 -3.57 4.12 31.41
N THR A 96 -4.12 2.92 31.35
CA THR A 96 -5.34 2.58 32.11
C THR A 96 -5.09 2.65 33.62
N GLY A 97 -3.93 2.16 34.12
CA GLY A 97 -3.55 2.29 35.51
C GLY A 97 -3.52 3.75 35.98
N MET A 98 -2.91 4.61 35.15
CA MET A 98 -2.86 6.05 35.43
C MET A 98 -4.26 6.69 35.46
N ILE A 99 -5.12 6.41 34.47
CA ILE A 99 -6.49 6.93 34.43
C ILE A 99 -7.30 6.44 35.63
N THR A 100 -7.16 5.16 36.00
CA THR A 100 -7.91 4.56 37.11
C THR A 100 -7.44 5.12 38.45
N ALA A 101 -6.14 5.29 38.65
CA ALA A 101 -5.58 5.92 39.85
C ALA A 101 -6.14 7.34 40.02
N MET A 102 -6.12 8.15 38.96
CA MET A 102 -6.71 9.50 38.98
C MET A 102 -8.21 9.48 39.31
N THR A 103 -8.99 8.62 38.64
CA THR A 103 -10.45 8.58 38.79
C THR A 103 -10.86 8.11 40.18
N LYS A 104 -10.19 7.06 40.69
CA LYS A 104 -10.50 6.46 42.00
C LYS A 104 -10.14 7.40 43.14
N GLN A 105 -8.94 7.93 43.15
CA GLN A 105 -8.47 8.82 44.22
C GLN A 105 -9.20 10.16 44.22
N PHE A 106 -9.47 10.71 43.03
CA PHE A 106 -10.26 11.94 42.91
C PHE A 106 -11.71 11.74 43.38
N GLY A 107 -12.33 10.60 43.03
CA GLY A 107 -13.67 10.27 43.54
C GLY A 107 -13.73 10.15 45.08
N GLN A 108 -12.69 9.54 45.70
CA GLN A 108 -12.57 9.47 47.15
C GLN A 108 -12.35 10.82 47.78
N PHE A 109 -11.54 11.70 47.20
CA PHE A 109 -11.38 13.07 47.63
C PHE A 109 -12.72 13.84 47.61
N GLN A 110 -13.50 13.69 46.54
CA GLN A 110 -14.78 14.38 46.40
C GLN A 110 -15.81 13.91 47.44
N SER A 111 -15.74 12.65 47.87
CA SER A 111 -16.64 12.09 48.89
C SER A 111 -16.22 12.36 50.33
N SER A 112 -14.91 12.38 50.62
CA SER A 112 -14.36 12.50 51.96
C SER A 112 -13.83 13.90 52.30
N GLY A 113 -13.46 14.70 51.28
CA GLY A 113 -12.83 16.00 51.45
C GLY A 113 -11.39 15.98 51.98
N ASP A 114 -10.81 14.77 52.13
CA ASP A 114 -9.47 14.56 52.68
C ASP A 114 -8.39 14.71 51.64
N ARG A 115 -7.44 15.62 51.86
CA ARG A 115 -6.32 15.90 50.94
C ARG A 115 -5.28 14.77 50.86
N SER A 116 -5.31 13.82 51.80
CA SER A 116 -4.42 12.66 51.77
C SER A 116 -4.61 11.82 50.48
N HIS A 117 -5.84 11.73 49.97
CA HIS A 117 -6.16 11.05 48.73
C HIS A 117 -5.54 11.74 47.50
N LEU A 118 -5.39 13.06 47.53
CA LEU A 118 -4.69 13.79 46.45
C LEU A 118 -3.18 13.48 46.47
N ALA A 119 -2.55 13.36 47.64
CA ALA A 119 -1.14 12.98 47.72
C ALA A 119 -0.92 11.58 47.19
N SER A 120 -1.73 10.59 47.60
CA SER A 120 -1.67 9.22 47.05
C SER A 120 -1.92 9.17 45.55
N MET A 121 -2.79 10.03 45.02
CA MET A 121 -2.99 10.15 43.56
C MET A 121 -1.72 10.61 42.83
N TYR A 122 -1.01 11.60 43.40
CA TYR A 122 0.25 12.06 42.82
C TYR A 122 1.32 10.97 42.81
N ASP A 123 1.46 10.24 43.93
CA ASP A 123 2.43 9.16 44.08
C ASP A 123 2.17 8.01 43.04
N ASP A 124 0.89 7.60 42.93
CA ASP A 124 0.49 6.56 41.94
C ASP A 124 0.73 7.01 40.51
N VAL A 125 0.34 8.24 40.16
CA VAL A 125 0.51 8.79 38.80
C VAL A 125 1.99 8.99 38.48
N GLU A 126 2.80 9.42 39.46
CA GLU A 126 4.27 9.54 39.29
C GLU A 126 4.91 8.19 38.98
N LEU A 127 4.54 7.14 39.74
CA LEU A 127 5.04 5.77 39.49
C LEU A 127 4.71 5.29 38.09
N TYR A 128 3.43 5.39 37.66
CA TYR A 128 3.03 4.99 36.31
C TYR A 128 3.71 5.86 35.25
N GLY A 129 3.91 7.16 35.50
CA GLY A 129 4.62 8.06 34.61
C GLY A 129 6.08 7.66 34.41
N ILE A 130 6.79 7.35 35.48
CA ILE A 130 8.18 6.88 35.44
C ILE A 130 8.27 5.54 34.66
N LEU A 131 7.37 4.59 34.95
CA LEU A 131 7.32 3.32 34.25
C LEU A 131 7.04 3.49 32.74
N TYR A 132 6.16 4.45 32.39
CA TYR A 132 5.84 4.74 30.99
C TYR A 132 7.05 5.33 30.26
N ILE A 133 7.78 6.28 30.88
CA ILE A 133 9.00 6.86 30.31
C ILE A 133 10.09 5.79 30.18
N ALA A 134 10.30 4.97 31.21
CA ALA A 134 11.26 3.87 31.12
C ALA A 134 10.90 2.87 30.03
N GLY A 135 9.61 2.53 29.90
CA GLY A 135 9.10 1.70 28.83
C GLY A 135 9.34 2.32 27.45
N ALA A 136 9.10 3.64 27.29
CA ALA A 136 9.32 4.34 26.03
C ALA A 136 10.80 4.28 25.59
N VAL A 137 11.75 4.40 26.52
CA VAL A 137 13.19 4.27 26.21
C VAL A 137 13.52 2.85 25.73
N VAL A 138 13.01 1.83 26.41
CA VAL A 138 13.20 0.41 26.02
C VAL A 138 12.61 0.18 24.63
N ILE A 139 11.37 0.62 24.38
CA ILE A 139 10.70 0.50 23.09
C ILE A 139 11.51 1.20 22.01
N GLY A 140 12.03 2.41 22.26
CA GLY A 140 12.86 3.15 21.31
C GLY A 140 14.10 2.39 20.88
N ILE A 141 14.82 1.78 21.85
CA ILE A 141 16.01 0.96 21.57
C ILE A 141 15.67 -0.26 20.72
N PHE A 142 14.60 -0.99 21.09
CA PHE A 142 14.21 -2.19 20.35
C PHE A 142 13.61 -1.87 18.96
N THR A 143 12.89 -0.76 18.81
CA THR A 143 12.41 -0.29 17.51
C THR A 143 13.58 0.10 16.59
N TYR A 144 14.58 0.80 17.13
CA TYR A 144 15.80 1.09 16.37
C TYR A 144 16.49 -0.20 15.92
N LEU A 145 16.66 -1.16 16.82
CA LEU A 145 17.29 -2.45 16.53
C LEU A 145 16.51 -3.22 15.44
N GLN A 146 15.19 -3.26 15.55
CA GLN A 146 14.28 -3.86 14.58
C GLN A 146 14.47 -3.24 13.20
N MET A 147 14.33 -1.92 13.09
CA MET A 147 14.45 -1.20 11.82
C MET A 147 15.84 -1.37 11.20
N TYR A 148 16.89 -1.25 12.00
CA TYR A 148 18.26 -1.45 11.53
C TYR A 148 18.47 -2.84 10.94
N CYS A 149 18.08 -3.90 11.68
CA CYS A 149 18.29 -5.27 11.25
C CYS A 149 17.50 -5.61 9.97
N PHE A 150 16.23 -5.26 9.89
CA PHE A 150 15.41 -5.56 8.73
C PHE A 150 15.80 -4.73 7.50
N THR A 151 16.12 -3.44 7.67
CA THR A 151 16.60 -2.60 6.57
C THR A 151 17.97 -3.06 6.06
N TYR A 152 18.90 -3.40 6.96
CA TYR A 152 20.19 -3.94 6.56
C TYR A 152 20.06 -5.26 5.78
N MET A 153 19.19 -6.16 6.24
CA MET A 153 18.88 -7.42 5.54
C MET A 153 18.26 -7.15 4.17
N GLN A 154 17.32 -6.22 4.07
CA GLN A 154 16.68 -5.80 2.82
C GLN A 154 17.71 -5.30 1.81
N GLU A 155 18.63 -4.42 2.21
CA GLU A 155 19.66 -3.89 1.32
C GLU A 155 20.66 -4.95 0.85
N LYS A 156 21.02 -5.89 1.70
CA LYS A 156 21.86 -7.04 1.33
C LYS A 156 21.16 -7.92 0.29
N ILE A 157 19.90 -8.24 0.49
CA ILE A 157 19.09 -9.03 -0.45
C ILE A 157 18.95 -8.28 -1.78
N THR A 158 18.64 -6.98 -1.74
CA THR A 158 18.53 -6.12 -2.94
C THR A 158 19.81 -6.17 -3.77
N THR A 159 20.95 -5.95 -3.13
CA THR A 159 22.26 -5.95 -3.81
C THR A 159 22.56 -7.31 -4.42
N ARG A 160 22.26 -8.40 -3.72
CA ARG A 160 22.45 -9.76 -4.21
C ARG A 160 21.55 -10.05 -5.42
N LEU A 161 20.26 -9.76 -5.31
CA LEU A 161 19.31 -9.97 -6.38
C LEU A 161 19.66 -9.18 -7.64
N ARG A 162 20.08 -7.91 -7.49
CA ARG A 162 20.56 -7.10 -8.62
C ARG A 162 21.79 -7.69 -9.28
N THR A 163 22.77 -8.13 -8.48
CA THR A 163 23.99 -8.74 -9.00
C THR A 163 23.70 -10.07 -9.71
N ASP A 164 22.86 -10.92 -9.15
CA ASP A 164 22.52 -12.22 -9.72
C ASP A 164 21.67 -12.06 -10.98
N ASN A 165 20.71 -11.12 -11.00
CA ASN A 165 19.91 -10.81 -12.17
C ASN A 165 20.78 -10.23 -13.31
N PHE A 166 21.69 -9.30 -12.99
CA PHE A 166 22.63 -8.75 -13.98
C PHE A 166 23.54 -9.82 -14.58
N LYS A 167 24.07 -10.74 -13.75
CA LYS A 167 24.85 -11.89 -14.24
C LYS A 167 24.01 -12.80 -15.13
N GLY A 168 22.73 -13.00 -14.80
CA GLY A 168 21.78 -13.76 -15.63
C GLY A 168 21.60 -13.10 -16.99
N LEU A 169 21.33 -11.79 -17.03
CA LEU A 169 21.20 -11.03 -18.28
C LEU A 169 22.44 -11.12 -19.16
N CYS A 170 23.65 -11.02 -18.58
CA CYS A 170 24.90 -11.14 -19.34
C CYS A 170 25.15 -12.54 -19.94
N ARG A 171 24.41 -13.56 -19.50
CA ARG A 171 24.50 -14.93 -20.02
C ARG A 171 23.43 -15.27 -21.05
N GLN A 172 22.47 -14.37 -21.26
CA GLN A 172 21.38 -14.57 -22.21
C GLN A 172 21.89 -14.55 -23.66
N ASN A 173 21.17 -15.25 -24.53
CA ASN A 173 21.45 -15.28 -25.96
C ASN A 173 21.17 -13.90 -26.59
N VAL A 174 21.90 -13.55 -27.65
CA VAL A 174 21.72 -12.28 -28.37
C VAL A 174 20.28 -12.13 -28.88
N GLY A 175 19.64 -13.18 -29.35
CA GLY A 175 18.24 -13.15 -29.77
C GLY A 175 17.24 -12.75 -28.68
N PHE A 176 17.58 -12.93 -27.41
CA PHE A 176 16.76 -12.46 -26.29
C PHE A 176 16.61 -10.92 -26.29
N PHE A 177 17.66 -10.20 -26.68
CA PHE A 177 17.66 -8.74 -26.73
C PHE A 177 17.00 -8.16 -28.00
N ASP A 178 16.75 -8.99 -29.02
CA ASP A 178 16.05 -8.60 -30.25
C ASP A 178 14.53 -8.56 -30.06
N GLU A 179 14.02 -9.16 -29.00
CA GLU A 179 12.59 -9.09 -28.64
C GLU A 179 12.24 -7.70 -28.11
N LYS A 180 11.15 -7.13 -28.59
CA LYS A 180 10.70 -5.78 -28.20
C LYS A 180 10.44 -5.64 -26.70
N GLU A 181 10.02 -6.71 -26.04
CA GLU A 181 9.76 -6.74 -24.60
C GLU A 181 11.04 -6.67 -23.77
N ASN A 182 12.16 -7.14 -24.33
CA ASN A 182 13.47 -7.19 -23.70
C ASN A 182 14.37 -6.01 -24.10
N ALA A 183 13.77 -4.88 -24.49
CA ALA A 183 14.53 -3.67 -24.78
C ALA A 183 15.41 -3.27 -23.57
N THR A 184 16.65 -2.86 -23.84
CA THR A 184 17.64 -2.53 -22.81
C THR A 184 17.14 -1.55 -21.75
N GLY A 185 16.31 -0.58 -22.14
CA GLY A 185 15.66 0.38 -21.23
C GLY A 185 14.68 -0.30 -20.26
N ALA A 186 13.86 -1.25 -20.75
CA ALA A 186 12.93 -2.01 -19.92
C ALA A 186 13.68 -2.92 -18.95
N LEU A 187 14.69 -3.67 -19.43
CA LEU A 187 15.51 -4.55 -18.60
C LEU A 187 16.28 -3.81 -17.49
N THR A 188 16.79 -2.62 -17.77
CA THR A 188 17.46 -1.79 -16.75
C THR A 188 16.47 -1.24 -15.71
N ALA A 189 15.27 -0.85 -16.12
CA ALA A 189 14.20 -0.45 -15.21
C ALA A 189 13.74 -1.63 -14.34
N ASP A 190 13.61 -2.81 -14.90
CA ASP A 190 13.27 -4.05 -14.19
C ASP A 190 14.35 -4.45 -13.19
N LEU A 191 15.62 -4.33 -13.56
CA LEU A 191 16.74 -4.59 -12.67
C LEU A 191 16.70 -3.68 -11.42
N ALA A 192 16.30 -2.42 -11.61
CA ALA A 192 16.17 -1.46 -10.51
C ALA A 192 14.96 -1.74 -9.63
N THR A 193 13.80 -2.04 -10.24
CA THR A 193 12.50 -2.09 -9.53
C THR A 193 12.15 -3.47 -8.97
N ASN A 194 12.35 -4.55 -9.75
CA ASN A 194 11.93 -5.89 -9.35
C ASN A 194 12.74 -6.42 -8.16
N ALA A 195 14.05 -6.18 -8.12
CA ALA A 195 14.88 -6.54 -6.98
C ALA A 195 14.42 -5.85 -5.69
N THR A 196 14.03 -4.57 -5.78
CA THR A 196 13.52 -3.81 -4.65
C THR A 196 12.16 -4.35 -4.18
N LYS A 197 11.23 -4.68 -5.09
CA LYS A 197 9.92 -5.26 -4.73
C LYS A 197 10.08 -6.57 -3.94
N VAL A 198 10.98 -7.45 -4.39
CA VAL A 198 11.24 -8.73 -3.69
C VAL A 198 11.89 -8.50 -2.33
N SER A 199 12.86 -7.60 -2.23
CA SER A 199 13.58 -7.34 -0.98
C SER A 199 12.73 -6.60 0.05
N MET A 200 11.82 -5.70 -0.37
CA MET A 200 10.86 -5.04 0.53
C MET A 200 9.98 -6.06 1.26
N LEU A 201 9.57 -7.12 0.59
CA LEU A 201 8.80 -8.19 1.21
C LEU A 201 9.61 -8.91 2.31
N SER A 202 10.91 -9.11 2.11
CA SER A 202 11.80 -9.74 3.10
C SER A 202 12.26 -8.80 4.22
N GLY A 203 12.12 -7.50 4.04
CA GLY A 203 12.52 -6.46 5.00
C GLY A 203 11.35 -5.87 5.78
N GLU A 204 10.95 -4.67 5.40
CA GLU A 204 9.96 -3.86 6.12
C GLU A 204 8.60 -4.54 6.23
N SER A 205 8.08 -5.10 5.13
CA SER A 205 6.76 -5.73 5.10
C SER A 205 6.71 -6.98 6.00
N GLN A 206 7.79 -7.78 6.01
CA GLN A 206 7.91 -8.95 6.89
C GLN A 206 7.98 -8.56 8.36
N SER A 207 8.73 -7.51 8.69
CA SER A 207 8.81 -6.94 10.03
C SER A 207 7.43 -6.50 10.53
N ALA A 208 6.68 -5.75 9.72
CA ALA A 208 5.34 -5.30 10.05
C ALA A 208 4.36 -6.47 10.26
N PHE A 209 4.47 -7.53 9.46
CA PHE A 209 3.65 -8.73 9.61
C PHE A 209 3.87 -9.43 10.94
N PHE A 210 5.12 -9.72 11.31
CA PHE A 210 5.43 -10.34 12.59
C PHE A 210 5.05 -9.43 13.76
N GLN A 211 5.28 -8.12 13.64
CA GLN A 211 4.87 -7.17 14.67
C GLN A 211 3.36 -7.19 14.89
N GLY A 212 2.56 -7.17 13.82
CA GLY A 212 1.11 -7.29 13.91
C GLY A 212 0.65 -8.59 14.56
N LEU A 213 1.31 -9.71 14.23
CA LEU A 213 1.02 -11.02 14.83
C LEU A 213 1.31 -11.03 16.34
N PHE A 214 2.47 -10.52 16.76
CA PHE A 214 2.82 -10.43 18.17
C PHE A 214 1.92 -9.46 18.92
N THR A 215 1.55 -8.34 18.31
CA THR A 215 0.61 -7.37 18.90
C THR A 215 -0.77 -7.97 19.09
N LEU A 216 -1.29 -8.70 18.11
CA LEU A 216 -2.58 -9.38 18.22
C LEU A 216 -2.57 -10.41 19.35
N PHE A 217 -1.53 -11.23 19.41
CA PHE A 217 -1.36 -12.23 20.47
C PHE A 217 -1.27 -11.57 21.86
N ALA A 218 -0.42 -10.54 22.00
CA ALA A 218 -0.26 -9.81 23.26
C ALA A 218 -1.55 -9.10 23.68
N ALA A 219 -2.28 -8.50 22.74
CA ALA A 219 -3.56 -7.85 23.01
C ALA A 219 -4.59 -8.85 23.54
N LEU A 220 -4.67 -10.04 22.95
CA LEU A 220 -5.56 -11.10 23.43
C LEU A 220 -5.16 -11.57 24.82
N VAL A 221 -3.88 -11.85 25.06
CA VAL A 221 -3.39 -12.29 26.38
C VAL A 221 -3.69 -11.24 27.47
N ILE A 222 -3.44 -9.97 27.17
CA ILE A 222 -3.69 -8.88 28.11
C ILE A 222 -5.19 -8.68 28.33
N SER A 223 -5.99 -8.74 27.26
CA SER A 223 -7.45 -8.57 27.35
C SER A 223 -8.12 -9.69 28.15
N PHE A 224 -7.71 -10.95 27.96
CA PHE A 224 -8.24 -12.08 28.72
C PHE A 224 -7.67 -12.20 30.14
N GLY A 225 -6.37 -11.87 30.35
CA GLY A 225 -5.70 -12.03 31.63
C GLY A 225 -5.90 -10.87 32.61
N PHE A 226 -5.88 -9.64 32.10
CA PHE A 226 -5.93 -8.43 32.91
C PHE A 226 -7.19 -7.58 32.67
N GLY A 227 -7.96 -7.91 31.64
CA GLY A 227 -9.23 -7.28 31.32
C GLY A 227 -10.43 -8.17 31.66
N SER A 228 -11.57 -7.88 31.09
CA SER A 228 -12.79 -8.66 31.26
C SER A 228 -12.90 -9.75 30.17
N TRP A 229 -12.99 -11.02 30.59
CA TRP A 229 -13.14 -12.15 29.68
C TRP A 229 -14.38 -12.04 28.77
N LEU A 230 -15.46 -11.45 29.31
CA LEU A 230 -16.71 -11.25 28.58
C LEU A 230 -16.56 -10.22 27.45
N LEU A 231 -15.92 -9.07 27.73
CA LEU A 231 -15.59 -8.05 26.75
C LEU A 231 -14.58 -8.55 25.73
N SER A 232 -13.58 -9.31 26.17
CA SER A 232 -12.57 -9.92 25.30
C SER A 232 -13.19 -10.89 24.30
N LEU A 233 -14.22 -11.64 24.69
CA LEU A 233 -14.94 -12.55 23.81
C LEU A 233 -15.77 -11.79 22.76
N VAL A 234 -16.42 -10.70 23.14
CA VAL A 234 -17.14 -9.82 22.20
C VAL A 234 -16.15 -9.23 21.19
N MET A 235 -14.97 -8.78 21.66
CA MET A 235 -13.93 -8.25 20.79
C MET A 235 -13.34 -9.29 19.86
N LEU A 236 -13.13 -10.51 20.32
CA LEU A 236 -12.70 -11.63 19.45
C LEU A 236 -13.67 -11.84 18.29
N GLY A 237 -14.99 -11.74 18.55
CA GLY A 237 -16.01 -11.78 17.52
C GLY A 237 -15.98 -10.60 16.54
N LEU A 238 -15.48 -9.42 16.97
CA LEU A 238 -15.38 -8.22 16.13
C LEU A 238 -14.05 -8.15 15.32
N ILE A 239 -13.01 -8.89 15.72
CA ILE A 239 -11.73 -8.94 15.00
C ILE A 239 -11.91 -9.30 13.51
N PRO A 240 -12.67 -10.33 13.12
CA PRO A 240 -12.89 -10.63 11.69
C PRO A 240 -13.52 -9.47 10.92
N LEU A 241 -14.43 -8.72 11.55
CA LEU A 241 -15.08 -7.56 10.94
C LEU A 241 -14.08 -6.41 10.72
N LEU A 242 -13.21 -6.15 11.70
CA LEU A 242 -12.15 -5.17 11.61
C LEU A 242 -11.12 -5.56 10.52
N LEU A 243 -10.71 -6.83 10.49
CA LEU A 243 -9.79 -7.33 9.46
C LEU A 243 -10.41 -7.28 8.06
N PHE A 244 -11.72 -7.55 7.93
CA PHE A 244 -12.41 -7.42 6.66
C PHE A 244 -12.38 -5.98 6.12
N GLY A 245 -12.61 -4.99 6.98
CA GLY A 245 -12.48 -3.57 6.63
C GLY A 245 -11.07 -3.21 6.14
N GLU A 246 -10.03 -3.72 6.82
CA GLU A 246 -8.63 -3.49 6.43
C GLU A 246 -8.27 -4.21 5.11
N ILE A 247 -8.70 -5.44 4.92
CA ILE A 247 -8.47 -6.20 3.66
C ILE A 247 -9.19 -5.54 2.49
N ALA A 248 -10.41 -5.06 2.68
CA ALA A 248 -11.14 -4.32 1.66
C ALA A 248 -10.37 -3.06 1.25
N ARG A 249 -9.89 -2.28 2.22
CA ARG A 249 -9.06 -1.10 1.99
C ARG A 249 -7.78 -1.41 1.22
N MET A 250 -7.14 -2.56 1.50
CA MET A 250 -5.92 -2.99 0.81
C MET A 250 -6.15 -3.31 -0.66
N LYS A 251 -7.19 -4.09 -0.98
CA LYS A 251 -7.52 -4.42 -2.38
C LYS A 251 -7.69 -3.18 -3.24
N GLU A 252 -8.22 -2.13 -2.65
CA GLU A 252 -8.46 -0.87 -3.33
C GLU A 252 -7.19 -0.04 -3.51
N MET A 253 -6.28 -0.01 -2.53
CA MET A 253 -4.95 0.57 -2.71
C MET A 253 -4.15 -0.16 -3.81
N GLU A 254 -4.35 -1.46 -3.96
CA GLU A 254 -3.76 -2.25 -5.04
C GLU A 254 -4.36 -1.87 -6.40
N SER A 255 -5.69 -1.71 -6.49
CA SER A 255 -6.36 -1.23 -7.69
C SER A 255 -5.92 0.17 -8.09
N ALA A 256 -5.73 1.07 -7.13
CA ALA A 256 -5.18 2.41 -7.38
C ALA A 256 -3.74 2.37 -7.94
N GLY A 257 -2.94 1.36 -7.58
CA GLY A 257 -1.61 1.11 -8.15
C GLY A 257 -1.62 0.66 -9.62
N LEU A 258 -2.74 0.10 -10.10
CA LEU A 258 -2.90 -0.35 -11.49
C LEU A 258 -3.21 0.81 -12.47
N ILE A 259 -3.57 2.00 -11.97
CA ILE A 259 -3.77 3.20 -12.80
C ILE A 259 -2.51 3.56 -13.61
N SER A 260 -1.33 3.15 -13.15
CA SER A 260 -0.09 3.37 -13.89
C SER A 260 -0.05 2.66 -15.25
N ASP A 261 -0.70 1.50 -15.38
CA ASP A 261 -0.76 0.77 -16.65
C ASP A 261 -1.73 1.44 -17.65
N ASP A 262 -2.82 2.05 -17.17
CA ASP A 262 -3.77 2.79 -18.00
C ASP A 262 -3.15 4.09 -18.59
N LEU A 263 -2.08 4.61 -18.00
CA LEU A 263 -1.33 5.77 -18.49
C LEU A 263 -0.23 5.39 -19.51
N ALA A 264 -0.02 4.12 -19.79
CA ALA A 264 1.03 3.67 -20.72
C ALA A 264 0.81 4.20 -22.14
N ILE A 265 -0.43 4.18 -22.63
CA ILE A 265 -0.78 4.68 -23.99
C ILE A 265 -0.63 6.19 -24.08
N PRO A 266 -1.24 7.00 -23.19
CA PRO A 266 -1.00 8.46 -23.17
C PRO A 266 0.48 8.80 -23.01
N GLY A 267 1.20 8.09 -22.12
CA GLY A 267 2.62 8.29 -21.89
C GLY A 267 3.49 7.99 -23.11
N ALA A 268 3.19 6.92 -23.86
CA ALA A 268 3.86 6.60 -25.10
C ALA A 268 3.65 7.69 -26.16
N HIS A 269 2.41 8.18 -26.32
CA HIS A 269 2.10 9.29 -27.23
C HIS A 269 2.86 10.56 -26.84
N ALA A 270 2.84 10.95 -25.58
CA ALA A 270 3.60 12.10 -25.09
C ALA A 270 5.10 11.97 -25.36
N SER A 271 5.68 10.78 -25.11
CA SER A 271 7.07 10.50 -25.38
C SER A 271 7.43 10.60 -26.85
N GLU A 272 6.55 10.10 -27.74
CA GLU A 272 6.72 10.19 -29.20
C GLU A 272 6.71 11.65 -29.68
N VAL A 273 5.72 12.44 -29.23
CA VAL A 273 5.59 13.85 -29.57
C VAL A 273 6.82 14.64 -29.08
N LEU A 274 7.25 14.43 -27.84
CA LEU A 274 8.41 15.11 -27.26
C LEU A 274 9.73 14.71 -27.92
N SER A 275 9.89 13.44 -28.29
CA SER A 275 11.07 12.96 -29.00
C SER A 275 11.20 13.59 -30.41
N ASN A 276 10.06 13.91 -31.03
CA ASN A 276 9.99 14.48 -32.37
C ASN A 276 9.51 15.94 -32.35
N ILE A 277 9.75 16.68 -31.25
CA ILE A 277 9.19 18.04 -31.05
C ILE A 277 9.53 19.03 -32.17
N ARG A 278 10.74 18.90 -32.77
CA ARG A 278 11.13 19.74 -33.91
C ARG A 278 10.24 19.52 -35.13
N THR A 279 9.87 18.27 -35.39
CA THR A 279 8.98 17.90 -36.50
C THR A 279 7.55 18.35 -36.21
N VAL A 280 7.09 18.20 -34.98
CA VAL A 280 5.76 18.65 -34.53
C VAL A 280 5.64 20.16 -34.70
N ALA A 281 6.65 20.93 -34.28
CA ALA A 281 6.68 22.38 -34.45
C ALA A 281 6.83 22.80 -35.90
N ALA A 282 7.64 22.11 -36.72
CA ALA A 282 7.79 22.41 -38.14
C ALA A 282 6.51 22.18 -38.95
N LEU A 283 5.66 21.22 -38.52
CA LEU A 283 4.38 20.90 -39.14
C LEU A 283 3.19 21.71 -38.55
N GLY A 284 3.39 22.44 -37.47
CA GLY A 284 2.36 23.21 -36.77
C GLY A 284 1.22 22.36 -36.19
N ILE A 285 1.52 21.11 -35.77
CA ILE A 285 0.53 20.14 -35.27
C ILE A 285 0.48 20.05 -33.73
N GLU A 286 1.02 21.05 -33.03
CA GLU A 286 1.11 21.04 -31.55
C GLU A 286 -0.29 20.93 -30.92
N LYS A 287 -1.23 21.72 -31.40
CA LYS A 287 -2.60 21.71 -30.88
C LYS A 287 -3.28 20.36 -31.09
N ARG A 288 -3.14 19.76 -32.27
CA ARG A 288 -3.71 18.45 -32.59
C ARG A 288 -3.12 17.35 -31.70
N SER A 289 -1.81 17.40 -31.46
CA SER A 289 -1.12 16.43 -30.57
C SER A 289 -1.59 16.59 -29.12
N ALA A 290 -1.84 17.81 -28.65
CA ALA A 290 -2.39 18.07 -27.32
C ALA A 290 -3.85 17.59 -27.22
N ASP A 291 -4.68 17.87 -28.21
CA ASP A 291 -6.09 17.44 -28.25
C ASP A 291 -6.20 15.89 -28.23
N LEU A 292 -5.33 15.20 -29.00
CA LEU A 292 -5.26 13.74 -28.97
C LEU A 292 -4.80 13.19 -27.64
N PHE A 293 -3.84 13.84 -26.99
CA PHE A 293 -3.40 13.47 -25.65
C PHE A 293 -4.53 13.60 -24.62
N ASP A 294 -5.30 14.69 -24.69
CA ASP A 294 -6.47 14.91 -23.84
C ASP A 294 -7.55 13.83 -24.08
N GLU A 295 -7.78 13.43 -25.34
CA GLU A 295 -8.71 12.34 -25.68
C GLU A 295 -8.25 11.00 -25.06
N LEU A 296 -6.98 10.67 -25.19
CA LEU A 296 -6.38 9.46 -24.60
C LEU A 296 -6.45 9.44 -23.07
N LEU A 297 -6.49 10.59 -22.41
CA LEU A 297 -6.63 10.70 -20.96
C LEU A 297 -8.07 10.52 -20.46
N GLN A 298 -9.09 10.62 -21.32
CA GLN A 298 -10.50 10.53 -20.89
C GLN A 298 -10.85 9.16 -20.30
N GLU A 299 -10.36 8.08 -20.87
CA GLU A 299 -10.63 6.72 -20.37
C GLU A 299 -9.96 6.45 -19.01
N PRO A 300 -8.65 6.70 -18.82
CA PRO A 300 -8.02 6.67 -17.50
C PRO A 300 -8.73 7.54 -16.46
N LEU A 301 -9.13 8.75 -16.83
CA LEU A 301 -9.86 9.66 -15.95
C LEU A 301 -11.21 9.09 -15.51
N ARG A 302 -11.95 8.47 -16.43
CA ARG A 302 -13.25 7.84 -16.13
C ARG A 302 -13.10 6.64 -15.20
N LYS A 303 -12.08 5.81 -15.43
CA LYS A 303 -11.74 4.69 -14.54
C LYS A 303 -11.32 5.20 -13.17
N GLY A 304 -10.40 6.16 -13.11
CA GLY A 304 -9.92 6.74 -11.87
C GLY A 304 -11.02 7.40 -11.05
N ARG A 305 -12.03 8.02 -11.66
CA ARG A 305 -13.20 8.54 -10.93
C ARG A 305 -14.04 7.45 -10.29
N LYS A 306 -14.27 6.32 -10.98
CA LYS A 306 -14.98 5.18 -10.39
C LYS A 306 -14.21 4.57 -9.23
N GLU A 307 -12.91 4.37 -9.42
CA GLU A 307 -12.03 3.85 -8.38
C GLU A 307 -11.97 4.79 -7.18
N ALA A 308 -11.88 6.11 -7.39
CA ALA A 308 -11.90 7.09 -6.31
C ALA A 308 -13.21 7.04 -5.49
N GLN A 309 -14.36 6.79 -6.13
CA GLN A 309 -15.63 6.63 -5.42
C GLN A 309 -15.65 5.34 -4.59
N VAL A 310 -15.21 4.23 -5.17
CA VAL A 310 -15.14 2.93 -4.47
C VAL A 310 -14.16 3.03 -3.30
N ASN A 311 -12.96 3.58 -3.54
CA ASN A 311 -11.94 3.77 -2.51
C ASN A 311 -12.42 4.68 -1.39
N GLY A 312 -13.08 5.80 -1.73
CA GLY A 312 -13.63 6.73 -0.74
C GLY A 312 -14.74 6.07 0.10
N LEU A 313 -15.63 5.30 -0.52
CA LEU A 313 -16.70 4.59 0.19
C LEU A 313 -16.13 3.52 1.12
N SER A 314 -15.16 2.76 0.68
CA SER A 314 -14.52 1.71 1.47
C SER A 314 -13.72 2.26 2.64
N LEU A 315 -12.92 3.30 2.43
CA LEU A 315 -12.21 3.99 3.51
C LEU A 315 -13.20 4.56 4.54
N GLY A 316 -14.29 5.17 4.07
CA GLY A 316 -15.36 5.67 4.94
C GLY A 316 -16.03 4.55 5.72
N PHE A 317 -16.32 3.43 5.08
CA PHE A 317 -16.92 2.26 5.71
C PHE A 317 -15.98 1.60 6.73
N SER A 318 -14.70 1.46 6.44
CA SER A 318 -13.69 0.97 7.39
C SER A 318 -13.60 1.87 8.63
N SER A 319 -13.55 3.20 8.43
CA SER A 319 -13.55 4.17 9.53
C SER A 319 -14.84 4.11 10.36
N PHE A 320 -15.99 3.94 9.70
CA PHE A 320 -17.27 3.76 10.38
C PHE A 320 -17.27 2.47 11.24
N ILE A 321 -16.80 1.34 10.72
CA ILE A 321 -16.69 0.09 11.49
C ILE A 321 -15.84 0.30 12.74
N MET A 322 -14.69 0.96 12.60
CA MET A 322 -13.81 1.23 13.74
C MET A 322 -14.51 2.08 14.82
N MET A 323 -15.18 3.16 14.42
CA MET A 323 -15.91 4.01 15.37
C MET A 323 -17.12 3.30 15.98
N ALA A 324 -17.86 2.52 15.17
CA ALA A 324 -19.00 1.73 15.64
C ALA A 324 -18.56 0.65 16.64
N THR A 325 -17.40 0.03 16.40
CA THR A 325 -16.81 -0.95 17.32
C THR A 325 -16.49 -0.29 18.67
N ASN A 326 -15.84 0.87 18.67
CA ASN A 326 -15.57 1.60 19.91
C ASN A 326 -16.87 1.98 20.65
N ALA A 327 -17.88 2.47 19.92
CA ALA A 327 -19.17 2.83 20.52
C ALA A 327 -19.87 1.60 21.13
N LEU A 328 -19.81 0.44 20.46
CA LEU A 328 -20.39 -0.80 20.95
C LEU A 328 -19.71 -1.29 22.24
N ILE A 329 -18.37 -1.17 22.30
CA ILE A 329 -17.63 -1.56 23.50
C ILE A 329 -17.98 -0.63 24.68
N PHE A 330 -18.06 0.66 24.46
CA PHE A 330 -18.45 1.62 25.50
C PHE A 330 -19.89 1.37 25.97
N TRP A 331 -20.82 1.13 25.04
CA TRP A 331 -22.19 0.86 25.37
C TRP A 331 -22.36 -0.46 26.16
N PHE A 332 -21.80 -1.55 25.62
CA PHE A 332 -21.89 -2.87 26.23
C PHE A 332 -21.10 -2.93 27.55
N GLY A 333 -19.86 -2.40 27.55
CA GLY A 333 -19.02 -2.34 28.72
C GLY A 333 -19.63 -1.46 29.82
N GLY A 334 -20.14 -0.27 29.47
CA GLY A 334 -20.82 0.61 30.41
C GLY A 334 -22.03 -0.04 31.07
N LYS A 335 -22.87 -0.76 30.28
CA LYS A 335 -23.99 -1.52 30.81
C LYS A 335 -23.56 -2.61 31.79
N LYS A 336 -22.44 -3.29 31.50
CA LYS A 336 -21.90 -4.34 32.37
C LYS A 336 -21.23 -3.80 33.63
N VAL A 337 -20.71 -2.60 33.59
CA VAL A 337 -20.20 -1.86 34.76
C VAL A 337 -21.37 -1.45 35.65
N ASP A 338 -22.48 -0.97 35.06
CA ASP A 338 -23.70 -0.60 35.81
C ASP A 338 -24.33 -1.83 36.48
N ASP A 339 -24.38 -2.98 35.77
CA ASP A 339 -24.81 -4.27 36.33
C ASP A 339 -23.86 -4.80 37.45
N GLY A 340 -22.72 -4.15 37.73
CA GLY A 340 -21.72 -4.57 38.70
C GLY A 340 -20.96 -5.85 38.36
N THR A 341 -21.10 -6.34 37.10
CA THR A 341 -20.48 -7.59 36.63
C THR A 341 -19.00 -7.40 36.30
N ILE A 342 -18.59 -6.19 35.89
CA ILE A 342 -17.26 -5.83 35.41
C ILE A 342 -16.83 -4.53 36.08
N GLY A 343 -15.55 -4.43 36.46
CA GLY A 343 -14.96 -3.20 36.97
C GLY A 343 -14.71 -2.18 35.85
N PHE A 344 -14.82 -0.89 36.16
CA PHE A 344 -14.48 0.18 35.20
C PHE A 344 -13.03 0.05 34.68
N GLU A 345 -12.12 -0.35 35.56
CA GLU A 345 -10.71 -0.57 35.23
C GLU A 345 -10.54 -1.71 34.20
N GLU A 346 -11.22 -2.85 34.38
CA GLU A 346 -11.20 -3.98 33.48
C GLU A 346 -11.75 -3.62 32.08
N MET A 347 -12.85 -2.85 32.09
CA MET A 347 -13.42 -2.33 30.83
C MET A 347 -12.42 -1.43 30.09
N MET A 348 -11.80 -0.50 30.79
CA MET A 348 -10.81 0.42 30.21
C MET A 348 -9.57 -0.30 29.70
N ARG A 349 -9.05 -1.29 30.43
CA ARG A 349 -7.90 -2.12 30.01
C ARG A 349 -8.20 -2.83 28.70
N THR A 350 -9.35 -3.49 28.61
CA THR A 350 -9.76 -4.22 27.41
C THR A 350 -9.90 -3.27 26.24
N LEU A 351 -10.58 -2.14 26.41
CA LEU A 351 -10.81 -1.15 25.37
C LEU A 351 -9.50 -0.56 24.86
N MET A 352 -8.62 -0.11 25.74
CA MET A 352 -7.35 0.51 25.36
C MET A 352 -6.40 -0.50 24.72
N ALA A 353 -6.28 -1.73 25.27
CA ALA A 353 -5.41 -2.76 24.70
C ALA A 353 -5.78 -3.07 23.25
N ILE A 354 -7.06 -3.19 22.94
CA ILE A 354 -7.52 -3.56 21.61
C ILE A 354 -7.46 -2.36 20.67
N THR A 355 -7.92 -1.19 21.08
CA THR A 355 -7.90 0.02 20.23
C THR A 355 -6.48 0.38 19.79
N MET A 356 -5.51 0.32 20.70
CA MET A 356 -4.10 0.59 20.35
C MET A 356 -3.49 -0.49 19.46
N SER A 357 -3.96 -1.73 19.59
CA SER A 357 -3.45 -2.85 18.78
C SER A 357 -3.95 -2.84 17.33
N VAL A 358 -5.15 -2.33 17.07
CA VAL A 358 -5.75 -2.28 15.73
C VAL A 358 -4.84 -1.54 14.74
N GLN A 359 -4.21 -0.45 15.16
CA GLN A 359 -3.34 0.36 14.30
C GLN A 359 -2.10 -0.42 13.85
N THR A 360 -1.52 -1.24 14.73
CA THR A 360 -0.35 -2.07 14.40
C THR A 360 -0.73 -3.24 13.50
N VAL A 361 -1.89 -3.87 13.74
CA VAL A 361 -2.42 -4.93 12.87
C VAL A 361 -2.73 -4.39 11.48
N SER A 362 -3.23 -3.17 11.38
CA SER A 362 -3.45 -2.49 10.09
C SER A 362 -2.14 -2.32 9.30
N MET A 363 -1.03 -2.04 9.96
CA MET A 363 0.29 -1.99 9.30
C MET A 363 0.76 -3.36 8.79
N ALA A 364 0.43 -4.44 9.49
CA ALA A 364 0.75 -5.80 9.06
C ALA A 364 0.08 -6.19 7.74
N SER A 365 -1.06 -5.59 7.41
CA SER A 365 -1.76 -5.82 6.15
C SER A 365 -0.95 -5.39 4.92
N ARG A 366 0.04 -4.52 5.04
CA ARG A 366 0.95 -4.15 3.93
C ARG A 366 1.66 -5.37 3.35
N PHE A 367 2.03 -6.33 4.21
CA PHE A 367 2.66 -7.57 3.75
C PHE A 367 1.78 -8.33 2.75
N LEU A 368 0.47 -8.41 3.00
CA LEU A 368 -0.46 -9.09 2.11
C LEU A 368 -0.60 -8.36 0.75
N SER A 369 -0.51 -7.03 0.74
CA SER A 369 -0.53 -6.21 -0.49
C SER A 369 0.76 -6.33 -1.29
N ASP A 370 1.90 -6.38 -0.63
CA ASP A 370 3.21 -6.39 -1.28
C ASP A 370 3.60 -7.79 -1.76
N ALA A 371 3.08 -8.85 -1.11
CA ALA A 371 3.41 -10.23 -1.44
C ALA A 371 3.12 -10.61 -2.90
N PRO A 372 1.94 -10.35 -3.50
CA PRO A 372 1.68 -10.67 -4.91
C PRO A 372 2.63 -9.95 -5.86
N LYS A 373 2.93 -8.68 -5.59
CA LYS A 373 3.84 -7.86 -6.40
C LYS A 373 5.28 -8.40 -6.35
N ALA A 374 5.71 -8.77 -5.15
CA ALA A 374 7.04 -9.35 -4.93
C ALA A 374 7.15 -10.76 -5.53
N PHE A 375 6.10 -11.58 -5.44
CA PHE A 375 6.09 -12.91 -6.05
C PHE A 375 6.15 -12.82 -7.58
N LYS A 376 5.41 -11.90 -8.20
CA LYS A 376 5.47 -11.63 -9.64
C LYS A 376 6.88 -11.15 -10.04
N ALA A 377 7.44 -10.19 -9.30
CA ALA A 377 8.80 -9.69 -9.55
C ALA A 377 9.87 -10.79 -9.36
N GLY A 378 9.72 -11.62 -8.31
CA GLY A 378 10.58 -12.74 -8.04
C GLY A 378 10.57 -13.78 -9.18
N SER A 379 9.38 -14.17 -9.65
CA SER A 379 9.27 -15.11 -10.78
C SER A 379 9.99 -14.60 -12.04
N THR A 380 9.96 -13.29 -12.30
CA THR A 380 10.69 -12.68 -13.43
C THR A 380 12.20 -12.73 -13.22
N ILE A 381 12.69 -12.39 -12.02
CA ILE A 381 14.14 -12.43 -11.71
C ILE A 381 14.68 -13.86 -11.84
N PHE A 382 13.97 -14.86 -11.28
CA PHE A 382 14.43 -16.24 -11.30
C PHE A 382 14.34 -16.88 -12.70
N ALA A 383 13.37 -16.46 -13.53
CA ALA A 383 13.28 -16.88 -14.93
C ALA A 383 14.46 -16.39 -15.79
N ILE A 384 15.02 -15.22 -15.47
CA ILE A 384 16.22 -14.71 -16.16
C ILE A 384 17.50 -15.36 -15.65
N ARG A 385 17.53 -15.76 -14.38
CA ARG A 385 18.71 -16.35 -13.74
C ARG A 385 18.93 -17.80 -14.10
N ASP A 386 17.88 -18.63 -14.14
CA ASP A 386 17.89 -20.09 -14.39
C ASP A 386 17.90 -20.39 -15.88
#